data_b289c05f1eebc989aa6b6412a62940c7
#
_entry.id   b289c05f1eebc989aa6b6412a62940c7
#
_cell.length_a   1.000
_cell.length_b   1.000
_cell.length_c   1.000
_cell.angle_alpha   90.00
_cell.angle_beta   90.00
_cell.angle_gamma   90.00
#
_symmetry.space_group_name_H-M   'P 1'
#
loop_
_entity.id
_entity.type
_entity.pdbx_description
1 polymer ?
#
loop_
_entity_poly.entity_id
_entity_poly.type
_entity_poly.pdbx_seq_one_letter_code
_entity_poly.pdbx_strand_id
1 'polypeptide(L)'
;MRLLIYILVCLLVAGCASNAEKVAPQVEEALYHFYTGESYSAEHKYYEAMEEFLKAEQLSAGTDKVVLKGQICWNKGCLYAAKMNYSNALEMFSRALEYFALAGSDVREYEMRTYEQIAKVYGVNGNLEEAVNYYVKAMDMAQQMRAKMLFSPHDSLVVYKEGMFNEALMGYSTELAALYCKMDGGEDRALEQLKDTYNKFNDSIVNPADFPLLAKIYLQKGDVVKASESIRNYNSYIAGGGVAVKDPVKMAEMYFVQAETAQAKGDYKGASEYRMKYILIKDSIDLAVRKESVQEAERQFWQRQLEEENHNMKMRTYGLVVFYVVLVLVMGGAVAYIFSSYRRKLRLKNEQLAQYADEVDSLGTRVSSAESVRENLLTQLDVHKAKEKELKELLENRFSEVRELLRTYYEFGNSKKLQKKVDDLLKLQLSGDNFEVIEQVVNAKNNDVIKKVREKYPAMKEESIKLLNLIYAGFSAQEISVILNDTPQNIYVRKSRLKKAIQELILQDPQMNF
;
A
#
# COMPACT_ATOMS: atom_id res chain seq x y z
N MET A 1 -10.81 47.15 -9.61
CA MET A 1 -9.83 46.49 -8.73
C MET A 1 -10.45 45.97 -7.45
N ARG A 2 -11.13 46.81 -6.62
CA ARG A 2 -11.79 46.33 -5.38
C ARG A 2 -12.85 45.23 -5.56
N LEU A 3 -13.63 45.29 -6.62
CA LEU A 3 -14.67 44.25 -6.94
C LEU A 3 -14.04 42.91 -7.30
N LEU A 4 -12.91 42.90 -8.04
CA LEU A 4 -12.17 41.70 -8.41
C LEU A 4 -11.53 41.00 -7.19
N ILE A 5 -11.00 41.80 -6.25
CA ILE A 5 -10.46 41.28 -4.98
C ILE A 5 -11.59 40.70 -4.12
N TYR A 6 -12.77 41.32 -4.10
CA TYR A 6 -13.93 40.80 -3.36
C TYR A 6 -14.43 39.47 -3.95
N ILE A 7 -14.50 39.35 -5.27
CA ILE A 7 -14.86 38.09 -5.94
C ILE A 7 -13.82 37.00 -5.68
N LEU A 8 -12.53 37.33 -5.70
CA LEU A 8 -11.45 36.37 -5.40
C LEU A 8 -11.48 35.90 -3.94
N VAL A 9 -11.76 36.80 -2.99
CA VAL A 9 -11.90 36.46 -1.57
C VAL A 9 -13.16 35.61 -1.34
N CYS A 10 -14.29 35.92 -2.00
CA CYS A 10 -15.51 35.11 -1.92
C CYS A 10 -15.30 33.69 -2.49
N LEU A 11 -14.53 33.55 -3.58
CA LEU A 11 -14.19 32.25 -4.17
C LEU A 11 -13.25 31.44 -3.27
N LEU A 12 -12.31 32.09 -2.59
CA LEU A 12 -11.42 31.44 -1.60
C LEU A 12 -12.18 31.00 -0.35
N VAL A 13 -13.11 31.81 0.15
CA VAL A 13 -13.94 31.47 1.33
C VAL A 13 -14.94 30.38 1.01
N ALA A 14 -15.56 30.39 -0.19
CA ALA A 14 -16.44 29.32 -0.65
C ALA A 14 -15.70 27.99 -0.83
N GLY A 15 -14.42 28.03 -1.25
CA GLY A 15 -13.55 26.84 -1.34
C GLY A 15 -13.21 26.20 0.01
N CYS A 16 -13.09 27.01 1.08
CA CYS A 16 -12.83 26.50 2.43
C CYS A 16 -14.06 25.92 3.13
N ALA A 17 -15.27 26.47 2.88
CA ALA A 17 -16.51 25.96 3.47
C ALA A 17 -16.95 24.61 2.86
N SER A 18 -16.53 24.29 1.62
CA SER A 18 -16.95 23.05 0.93
C SER A 18 -16.22 21.79 1.39
N ASN A 19 -15.10 21.91 2.14
CA ASN A 19 -14.32 20.72 2.51
C ASN A 19 -14.90 19.96 3.71
N ALA A 20 -15.47 20.62 4.69
CA ALA A 20 -16.05 19.94 5.86
C ALA A 20 -17.36 19.19 5.52
N GLU A 21 -18.17 19.74 4.63
CA GLU A 21 -19.43 19.12 4.17
C GLU A 21 -19.20 17.91 3.24
N LYS A 22 -18.05 17.82 2.57
CA LYS A 22 -17.69 16.71 1.67
C LYS A 22 -17.05 15.51 2.40
N VAL A 23 -16.51 15.70 3.59
CA VAL A 23 -15.80 14.64 4.33
C VAL A 23 -16.77 13.60 4.92
N ALA A 24 -17.96 14.01 5.39
CA ALA A 24 -18.92 13.08 5.96
C ALA A 24 -19.47 12.07 4.93
N PRO A 25 -19.92 12.47 3.72
CA PRO A 25 -20.33 11.53 2.68
C PRO A 25 -19.20 10.59 2.22
N GLN A 26 -17.96 11.08 2.13
CA GLN A 26 -16.81 10.26 1.77
C GLN A 26 -16.50 9.16 2.79
N VAL A 27 -16.69 9.45 4.08
CA VAL A 27 -16.52 8.45 5.14
C VAL A 27 -17.59 7.38 5.08
N GLU A 28 -18.84 7.75 4.84
CA GLU A 28 -19.94 6.79 4.68
C GLU A 28 -19.72 5.88 3.46
N GLU A 29 -19.28 6.45 2.35
CA GLU A 29 -18.97 5.71 1.14
C GLU A 29 -17.75 4.79 1.36
N ALA A 30 -16.71 5.26 2.07
CA ALA A 30 -15.57 4.44 2.46
C ALA A 30 -15.99 3.24 3.33
N LEU A 31 -16.89 3.44 4.29
CA LEU A 31 -17.44 2.38 5.14
C LEU A 31 -18.28 1.39 4.32
N TYR A 32 -19.09 1.87 3.39
CA TYR A 32 -19.86 1.00 2.49
C TYR A 32 -18.94 0.05 1.70
N HIS A 33 -17.89 0.60 1.08
CA HIS A 33 -16.91 -0.21 0.35
C HIS A 33 -16.14 -1.15 1.29
N PHE A 34 -15.80 -0.71 2.49
CA PHE A 34 -15.15 -1.54 3.49
C PHE A 34 -15.99 -2.77 3.86
N TYR A 35 -17.26 -2.59 4.24
CA TYR A 35 -18.14 -3.71 4.60
C TYR A 35 -18.49 -4.61 3.40
N THR A 36 -18.58 -4.02 2.19
CA THR A 36 -18.76 -4.80 0.96
C THR A 36 -17.53 -5.67 0.70
N GLY A 37 -16.33 -5.13 0.91
CA GLY A 37 -15.08 -5.90 0.82
C GLY A 37 -15.00 -7.03 1.84
N GLU A 38 -15.44 -6.81 3.09
CA GLU A 38 -15.52 -7.87 4.11
C GLU A 38 -16.51 -8.97 3.69
N SER A 39 -17.66 -8.61 3.12
CA SER A 39 -18.64 -9.57 2.61
C SER A 39 -18.06 -10.44 1.49
N TYR A 40 -17.41 -9.83 0.51
CA TYR A 40 -16.74 -10.57 -0.55
C TYR A 40 -15.59 -11.44 -0.04
N SER A 41 -14.83 -10.97 0.96
CA SER A 41 -13.78 -11.75 1.59
C SER A 41 -14.35 -13.00 2.29
N ALA A 42 -15.48 -12.88 2.97
CA ALA A 42 -16.18 -13.99 3.61
C ALA A 42 -16.73 -15.02 2.60
N GLU A 43 -17.07 -14.56 1.40
CA GLU A 43 -17.49 -15.41 0.27
C GLU A 43 -16.30 -16.00 -0.52
N HIS A 44 -15.07 -15.76 -0.08
CA HIS A 44 -13.82 -16.14 -0.77
C HIS A 44 -13.66 -15.51 -2.17
N LYS A 45 -14.35 -14.41 -2.45
CA LYS A 45 -14.22 -13.58 -3.65
C LYS A 45 -13.11 -12.54 -3.45
N TYR A 46 -11.88 -13.01 -3.44
CA TYR A 46 -10.74 -12.20 -3.00
C TYR A 46 -10.38 -11.06 -3.97
N TYR A 47 -10.69 -11.23 -5.26
CA TYR A 47 -10.49 -10.19 -6.26
C TYR A 47 -11.43 -9.01 -6.01
N GLU A 48 -12.73 -9.28 -5.90
CA GLU A 48 -13.76 -8.28 -5.64
C GLU A 48 -13.55 -7.62 -4.27
N ALA A 49 -13.16 -8.40 -3.26
CA ALA A 49 -12.81 -7.87 -1.94
C ALA A 49 -11.66 -6.85 -2.03
N MET A 50 -10.60 -7.17 -2.78
CA MET A 50 -9.47 -6.25 -2.94
C MET A 50 -9.87 -4.95 -3.63
N GLU A 51 -10.69 -5.02 -4.69
CA GLU A 51 -11.19 -3.80 -5.34
C GLU A 51 -11.98 -2.89 -4.39
N GLU A 52 -12.84 -3.48 -3.56
CA GLU A 52 -13.63 -2.72 -2.60
C GLU A 52 -12.75 -2.12 -1.48
N PHE A 53 -11.77 -2.84 -0.98
CA PHE A 53 -10.81 -2.29 -0.01
C PHE A 53 -9.94 -1.18 -0.60
N LEU A 54 -9.57 -1.24 -1.88
CA LEU A 54 -8.83 -0.16 -2.54
C LEU A 54 -9.67 1.11 -2.70
N LYS A 55 -10.98 0.98 -3.03
CA LYS A 55 -11.93 2.10 -3.04
C LYS A 55 -12.08 2.71 -1.65
N ALA A 56 -12.25 1.87 -0.62
CA ALA A 56 -12.33 2.32 0.77
C ALA A 56 -11.04 3.04 1.21
N GLU A 57 -9.86 2.54 0.83
CA GLU A 57 -8.56 3.16 1.10
C GLU A 57 -8.47 4.55 0.46
N GLN A 58 -8.83 4.67 -0.80
CA GLN A 58 -8.80 5.94 -1.53
C GLN A 58 -9.74 6.98 -0.89
N LEU A 59 -10.98 6.59 -0.59
CA LEU A 59 -11.96 7.49 0.03
C LEU A 59 -11.57 7.90 1.46
N SER A 60 -10.95 6.99 2.22
CA SER A 60 -10.50 7.27 3.59
C SER A 60 -9.18 8.05 3.66
N ALA A 61 -8.40 8.16 2.60
CA ALA A 61 -7.03 8.71 2.60
C ALA A 61 -6.94 10.11 3.22
N GLY A 62 -7.85 11.01 2.85
CA GLY A 62 -7.92 12.40 3.33
C GLY A 62 -8.66 12.59 4.65
N THR A 63 -9.11 11.52 5.32
CA THR A 63 -9.91 11.58 6.54
C THR A 63 -9.08 11.34 7.80
N ASP A 64 -9.64 11.66 8.96
CA ASP A 64 -9.08 11.37 10.29
C ASP A 64 -9.40 9.97 10.82
N LYS A 65 -10.03 9.10 10.01
CA LYS A 65 -10.50 7.77 10.39
C LYS A 65 -9.37 6.74 10.44
N VAL A 66 -8.44 6.93 11.36
CA VAL A 66 -7.24 6.08 11.51
C VAL A 66 -7.57 4.61 11.76
N VAL A 67 -8.63 4.31 12.53
CA VAL A 67 -9.07 2.93 12.78
C VAL A 67 -9.51 2.25 11.50
N LEU A 68 -10.33 2.92 10.68
CA LEU A 68 -10.78 2.39 9.40
C LEU A 68 -9.59 2.13 8.46
N LYS A 69 -8.62 3.05 8.39
CA LYS A 69 -7.40 2.85 7.61
C LYS A 69 -6.62 1.62 8.07
N GLY A 70 -6.50 1.43 9.38
CA GLY A 70 -5.88 0.23 9.96
C GLY A 70 -6.64 -1.05 9.60
N GLN A 71 -7.97 -1.05 9.69
CA GLN A 71 -8.81 -2.19 9.33
C GLN A 71 -8.72 -2.52 7.83
N ILE A 72 -8.69 -1.52 6.96
CA ILE A 72 -8.49 -1.73 5.51
C ILE A 72 -7.13 -2.38 5.25
N CYS A 73 -6.05 -1.87 5.84
CA CYS A 73 -4.73 -2.46 5.71
C CYS A 73 -4.70 -3.90 6.24
N TRP A 74 -5.34 -4.15 7.39
CA TRP A 74 -5.43 -5.49 7.96
C TRP A 74 -6.14 -6.48 7.03
N ASN A 75 -7.30 -6.09 6.48
CA ASN A 75 -8.07 -6.92 5.55
C ASN A 75 -7.29 -7.19 4.25
N LYS A 76 -6.65 -6.16 3.66
CA LYS A 76 -5.74 -6.35 2.51
C LYS A 76 -4.61 -7.32 2.84
N GLY A 77 -4.01 -7.21 4.04
CA GLY A 77 -3.01 -8.14 4.54
C GLY A 77 -3.51 -9.59 4.58
N CYS A 78 -4.75 -9.80 5.07
CA CYS A 78 -5.39 -11.11 5.08
C CYS A 78 -5.61 -11.68 3.66
N LEU A 79 -6.02 -10.84 2.70
CA LEU A 79 -6.17 -11.26 1.30
C LEU A 79 -4.84 -11.68 0.69
N TYR A 80 -3.77 -10.92 0.92
CA TYR A 80 -2.42 -11.29 0.46
C TYR A 80 -1.92 -12.58 1.09
N ALA A 81 -2.15 -12.77 2.40
CA ALA A 81 -1.79 -13.99 3.11
C ALA A 81 -2.54 -15.21 2.56
N ALA A 82 -3.85 -15.08 2.28
CA ALA A 82 -4.67 -16.13 1.67
C ALA A 82 -4.17 -16.54 0.27
N LYS A 83 -3.48 -15.64 -0.43
CA LYS A 83 -2.86 -15.89 -1.74
C LYS A 83 -1.36 -16.19 -1.66
N MET A 84 -0.85 -16.50 -0.47
CA MET A 84 0.57 -16.81 -0.21
C MET A 84 1.55 -15.69 -0.59
N ASN A 85 1.07 -14.46 -0.75
CA ASN A 85 1.91 -13.28 -0.95
C ASN A 85 2.33 -12.70 0.40
N TYR A 86 3.24 -13.39 1.06
CA TYR A 86 3.62 -13.12 2.44
C TYR A 86 4.32 -11.77 2.63
N SER A 87 5.09 -11.31 1.63
CA SER A 87 5.76 -10.00 1.70
C SER A 87 4.76 -8.86 1.76
N ASN A 88 3.78 -8.84 0.84
CA ASN A 88 2.74 -7.82 0.84
C ASN A 88 1.82 -7.93 2.06
N ALA A 89 1.54 -9.16 2.52
CA ALA A 89 0.77 -9.37 3.74
C ALA A 89 1.43 -8.70 4.95
N LEU A 90 2.73 -8.96 5.17
CA LEU A 90 3.50 -8.38 6.28
C LEU A 90 3.59 -6.85 6.18
N GLU A 91 3.76 -6.30 4.96
CA GLU A 91 3.73 -4.85 4.76
C GLU A 91 2.40 -4.25 5.18
N MET A 92 1.28 -4.84 4.74
CA MET A 92 -0.06 -4.35 5.08
C MET A 92 -0.34 -4.48 6.57
N PHE A 93 0.06 -5.57 7.22
CA PHE A 93 -0.10 -5.72 8.67
C PHE A 93 0.77 -4.73 9.46
N SER A 94 1.98 -4.42 9.00
CA SER A 94 2.83 -3.39 9.60
C SER A 94 2.16 -2.02 9.53
N ARG A 95 1.61 -1.65 8.36
CA ARG A 95 0.85 -0.41 8.20
C ARG A 95 -0.42 -0.38 9.06
N ALA A 96 -1.09 -1.51 9.21
CA ALA A 96 -2.25 -1.61 10.10
C ALA A 96 -1.86 -1.30 11.55
N LEU A 97 -0.76 -1.89 12.05
CA LEU A 97 -0.24 -1.60 13.40
C LEU A 97 0.15 -0.12 13.58
N GLU A 98 0.73 0.52 12.57
CA GLU A 98 1.03 1.96 12.61
C GLU A 98 -0.25 2.79 12.81
N TYR A 99 -1.33 2.48 12.08
CA TYR A 99 -2.61 3.16 12.23
C TYR A 99 -3.26 2.86 13.59
N PHE A 100 -3.22 1.62 14.08
CA PHE A 100 -3.79 1.28 15.38
C PHE A 100 -3.01 1.94 16.52
N ALA A 101 -1.69 2.05 16.43
CA ALA A 101 -0.89 2.79 17.40
C ALA A 101 -1.27 4.28 17.48
N LEU A 102 -1.69 4.90 16.36
CA LEU A 102 -2.19 6.27 16.33
C LEU A 102 -3.60 6.41 16.93
N ALA A 103 -4.40 5.34 16.91
CA ALA A 103 -5.78 5.34 17.41
C ALA A 103 -5.88 5.18 18.94
N GLY A 104 -4.82 4.70 19.61
CA GLY A 104 -4.76 4.59 21.05
C GLY A 104 -5.30 3.28 21.63
N SER A 105 -5.75 3.29 22.91
CA SER A 105 -6.02 2.06 23.65
C SER A 105 -7.27 1.29 23.23
N ASP A 106 -8.21 1.92 22.55
CA ASP A 106 -9.52 1.31 22.25
C ASP A 106 -9.47 0.28 21.12
N VAL A 107 -8.33 0.19 20.43
CA VAL A 107 -8.12 -0.69 19.27
C VAL A 107 -7.18 -1.88 19.55
N ARG A 108 -6.86 -2.15 20.81
CA ARG A 108 -5.95 -3.24 21.19
C ARG A 108 -6.37 -4.62 20.67
N GLU A 109 -7.66 -4.85 20.50
CA GLU A 109 -8.16 -6.09 19.90
C GLU A 109 -7.69 -6.24 18.45
N TYR A 110 -7.67 -5.15 17.68
CA TYR A 110 -7.15 -5.17 16.31
C TYR A 110 -5.62 -5.36 16.27
N GLU A 111 -4.88 -4.75 17.19
CA GLU A 111 -3.44 -4.98 17.31
C GLU A 111 -3.14 -6.45 17.63
N MET A 112 -3.85 -7.04 18.59
CA MET A 112 -3.73 -8.44 18.97
C MET A 112 -3.99 -9.37 17.78
N ARG A 113 -5.09 -9.14 17.04
CA ARG A 113 -5.41 -9.90 15.83
C ARG A 113 -4.37 -9.70 14.73
N THR A 114 -3.79 -8.51 14.65
CA THR A 114 -2.74 -8.24 13.67
C THR A 114 -1.47 -9.00 14.01
N TYR A 115 -1.06 -9.06 15.27
CA TYR A 115 0.07 -9.89 15.69
C TYR A 115 -0.16 -11.37 15.41
N GLU A 116 -1.38 -11.87 15.63
CA GLU A 116 -1.76 -13.23 15.25
C GLU A 116 -1.55 -13.49 13.74
N GLN A 117 -2.02 -12.59 12.88
CA GLN A 117 -1.87 -12.76 11.43
C GLN A 117 -0.39 -12.70 11.00
N ILE A 118 0.40 -11.79 11.57
CA ILE A 118 1.84 -11.72 11.33
C ILE A 118 2.51 -13.03 11.74
N ALA A 119 2.16 -13.57 12.92
CA ALA A 119 2.69 -14.84 13.41
C ALA A 119 2.36 -16.00 12.46
N LYS A 120 1.11 -16.08 11.95
CA LYS A 120 0.71 -17.08 10.96
C LYS A 120 1.55 -16.99 9.70
N VAL A 121 1.74 -15.79 9.16
CA VAL A 121 2.54 -15.57 7.96
C VAL A 121 3.99 -16.01 8.16
N TYR A 122 4.61 -15.64 9.28
CA TYR A 122 5.98 -16.10 9.60
C TYR A 122 6.05 -17.62 9.78
N GLY A 123 5.05 -18.21 10.44
CA GLY A 123 4.97 -19.66 10.66
C GLY A 123 4.87 -20.48 9.37
N VAL A 124 4.09 -19.99 8.39
CA VAL A 124 3.97 -20.62 7.07
C VAL A 124 5.23 -20.40 6.24
N ASN A 125 5.86 -19.24 6.38
CA ASN A 125 7.10 -18.89 5.65
C ASN A 125 8.35 -19.55 6.24
N GLY A 126 8.22 -20.34 7.32
CA GLY A 126 9.32 -21.08 7.95
C GLY A 126 10.13 -20.27 8.98
N ASN A 127 9.81 -19.01 9.21
CA ASN A 127 10.46 -18.16 10.21
C ASN A 127 9.85 -18.42 11.61
N LEU A 128 10.13 -19.60 12.16
CA LEU A 128 9.47 -20.12 13.34
C LEU A 128 9.70 -19.26 14.60
N GLU A 129 10.90 -18.73 14.77
CA GLU A 129 11.24 -17.88 15.92
C GLU A 129 10.42 -16.57 15.92
N GLU A 130 10.33 -15.92 14.76
CA GLU A 130 9.51 -14.72 14.62
C GLU A 130 8.02 -15.03 14.82
N ALA A 131 7.55 -16.16 14.29
CA ALA A 131 6.18 -16.59 14.50
C ALA A 131 5.86 -16.78 15.99
N VAL A 132 6.75 -17.45 16.74
CA VAL A 132 6.62 -17.60 18.19
C VAL A 132 6.58 -16.24 18.89
N ASN A 133 7.49 -15.33 18.54
CA ASN A 133 7.57 -14.01 19.14
C ASN A 133 6.26 -13.21 18.96
N TYR A 134 5.67 -13.24 17.76
CA TYR A 134 4.42 -12.54 17.50
C TYR A 134 3.21 -13.22 18.14
N TYR A 135 3.15 -14.55 18.23
CA TYR A 135 2.11 -15.23 19.00
C TYR A 135 2.20 -14.93 20.50
N VAL A 136 3.40 -14.85 21.07
CA VAL A 136 3.60 -14.46 22.47
C VAL A 136 3.09 -13.04 22.69
N LYS A 137 3.38 -12.08 21.78
CA LYS A 137 2.83 -10.72 21.87
C LYS A 137 1.30 -10.71 21.83
N ALA A 138 0.70 -11.48 20.92
CA ALA A 138 -0.76 -11.59 20.83
C ALA A 138 -1.36 -12.20 22.13
N MET A 139 -0.72 -13.24 22.68
CA MET A 139 -1.12 -13.90 23.91
C MET A 139 -1.01 -12.97 25.11
N ASP A 140 0.08 -12.25 25.28
CA ASP A 140 0.29 -11.29 26.35
C ASP A 140 -0.78 -10.19 26.32
N MET A 141 -1.08 -9.70 25.11
CA MET A 141 -2.11 -8.69 24.91
C MET A 141 -3.50 -9.24 25.28
N ALA A 142 -3.83 -10.45 24.84
CA ALA A 142 -5.08 -11.12 25.19
C ALA A 142 -5.23 -11.29 26.72
N GLN A 143 -4.15 -11.69 27.41
CA GLN A 143 -4.13 -11.83 28.88
C GLN A 143 -4.34 -10.48 29.58
N GLN A 144 -3.69 -9.42 29.11
CA GLN A 144 -3.86 -8.07 29.67
C GLN A 144 -5.28 -7.55 29.48
N MET A 145 -5.86 -7.79 28.30
CA MET A 145 -7.25 -7.37 28.01
C MET A 145 -8.24 -8.16 28.87
N ARG A 146 -8.07 -9.47 28.98
CA ARG A 146 -8.86 -10.33 29.87
C ARG A 146 -8.76 -9.87 31.31
N ALA A 147 -7.57 -9.63 31.84
CA ALA A 147 -7.35 -9.17 33.19
C ALA A 147 -8.08 -7.85 33.50
N LYS A 148 -8.01 -6.86 32.56
CA LYS A 148 -8.72 -5.59 32.72
C LYS A 148 -10.24 -5.76 32.81
N MET A 149 -10.81 -6.73 32.08
CA MET A 149 -12.25 -7.00 32.10
C MET A 149 -12.71 -7.58 33.43
N LEU A 150 -11.92 -8.46 34.03
CA LEU A 150 -12.25 -9.07 35.34
C LEU A 150 -12.34 -8.04 36.46
N PHE A 151 -11.72 -6.87 36.32
CA PHE A 151 -11.82 -5.76 37.29
C PHE A 151 -13.01 -4.81 37.04
N SER A 152 -13.83 -5.03 36.00
CA SER A 152 -15.01 -4.21 35.67
C SER A 152 -16.29 -5.07 35.58
N PRO A 153 -16.85 -5.56 36.71
CA PRO A 153 -17.79 -6.70 36.74
C PRO A 153 -19.26 -6.36 36.44
N HIS A 154 -19.61 -5.22 35.90
CA HIS A 154 -21.01 -4.77 35.82
C HIS A 154 -21.72 -4.91 34.47
N ASP A 155 -21.18 -5.68 33.50
CA ASP A 155 -21.78 -5.78 32.16
C ASP A 155 -21.96 -7.24 31.73
N SER A 156 -23.16 -7.62 31.28
CA SER A 156 -23.44 -8.92 30.63
C SER A 156 -22.54 -9.18 29.40
N LEU A 157 -21.99 -8.13 28.82
CA LEU A 157 -20.97 -8.17 27.77
C LEU A 157 -19.63 -8.77 28.28
N VAL A 158 -19.35 -8.70 29.58
CA VAL A 158 -18.10 -9.20 30.20
C VAL A 158 -17.96 -10.70 30.01
N VAL A 159 -19.02 -11.46 30.25
CA VAL A 159 -18.99 -12.94 30.13
C VAL A 159 -18.75 -13.37 28.69
N TYR A 160 -19.40 -12.70 27.73
CA TYR A 160 -19.20 -12.97 26.30
C TYR A 160 -17.77 -12.67 25.86
N LYS A 161 -17.23 -11.50 26.23
CA LYS A 161 -15.86 -11.10 25.88
C LYS A 161 -14.80 -11.93 26.60
N GLU A 162 -15.06 -12.36 27.84
CA GLU A 162 -14.18 -13.30 28.55
C GLU A 162 -14.08 -14.63 27.82
N GLY A 163 -15.20 -15.16 27.32
CA GLY A 163 -15.22 -16.34 26.45
C GLY A 163 -14.37 -16.18 25.23
N MET A 164 -14.49 -15.06 24.53
CA MET A 164 -13.68 -14.74 23.34
C MET A 164 -12.17 -14.72 23.64
N PHE A 165 -11.75 -14.11 24.75
CA PHE A 165 -10.32 -14.08 25.10
C PHE A 165 -9.81 -15.45 25.55
N ASN A 166 -10.62 -16.24 26.21
CA ASN A 166 -10.27 -17.60 26.57
C ASN A 166 -10.08 -18.48 25.32
N GLU A 167 -10.99 -18.38 24.35
CA GLU A 167 -10.86 -19.07 23.04
C GLU A 167 -9.62 -18.60 22.28
N ALA A 168 -9.35 -17.30 22.25
CA ALA A 168 -8.15 -16.75 21.61
C ALA A 168 -6.88 -17.27 22.28
N LEU A 169 -6.80 -17.27 23.60
CA LEU A 169 -5.66 -17.77 24.36
C LEU A 169 -5.42 -19.27 24.13
N MET A 170 -6.49 -20.07 24.08
CA MET A 170 -6.41 -21.48 23.70
C MET A 170 -5.90 -21.65 22.27
N GLY A 171 -6.44 -20.87 21.32
CA GLY A 171 -5.99 -20.88 19.93
C GLY A 171 -4.51 -20.53 19.79
N TYR A 172 -4.06 -19.47 20.44
CA TYR A 172 -2.64 -19.06 20.40
C TYR A 172 -1.72 -20.11 21.03
N SER A 173 -2.18 -20.76 22.10
CA SER A 173 -1.43 -21.86 22.72
C SER A 173 -1.28 -23.04 21.78
N THR A 174 -2.35 -23.42 21.07
CA THR A 174 -2.30 -24.49 20.06
C THR A 174 -1.31 -24.14 18.95
N GLU A 175 -1.37 -22.91 18.42
CA GLU A 175 -0.46 -22.47 17.35
C GLU A 175 1.00 -22.40 17.84
N LEU A 176 1.25 -21.92 19.06
CA LEU A 176 2.59 -21.95 19.67
C LEU A 176 3.12 -23.38 19.81
N ALA A 177 2.29 -24.29 20.32
CA ALA A 177 2.67 -25.70 20.43
C ALA A 177 2.95 -26.31 19.03
N ALA A 178 2.17 -25.96 18.02
CA ALA A 178 2.41 -26.40 16.64
C ALA A 178 3.73 -25.86 16.07
N LEU A 179 4.10 -24.64 16.41
CA LEU A 179 5.39 -24.05 16.02
C LEU A 179 6.56 -24.75 16.77
N TYR A 180 6.44 -24.95 18.08
CA TYR A 180 7.47 -25.69 18.83
C TYR A 180 7.66 -27.11 18.26
N CYS A 181 6.57 -27.78 17.89
CA CYS A 181 6.63 -29.11 17.26
C CYS A 181 7.36 -29.13 15.90
N LYS A 182 7.49 -27.98 15.23
CA LYS A 182 8.27 -27.82 13.99
C LYS A 182 9.74 -27.48 14.24
N MET A 183 10.10 -27.08 15.46
CA MET A 183 11.47 -26.78 15.86
C MET A 183 12.17 -28.05 16.31
N ASP A 184 13.46 -28.15 16.06
CA ASP A 184 14.26 -29.33 16.48
C ASP A 184 14.22 -29.50 18.00
N GLY A 185 13.77 -30.67 18.46
CA GLY A 185 13.67 -30.98 19.87
C GLY A 185 12.60 -30.17 20.63
N GLY A 186 11.63 -29.60 19.93
CA GLY A 186 10.59 -28.75 20.49
C GLY A 186 9.37 -29.50 21.04
N GLU A 187 9.32 -30.83 20.93
CA GLU A 187 8.16 -31.66 21.28
C GLU A 187 7.77 -31.52 22.76
N ASP A 188 8.75 -31.47 23.67
CA ASP A 188 8.48 -31.32 25.10
C ASP A 188 7.93 -29.93 25.42
N ARG A 189 8.48 -28.88 24.81
CA ARG A 189 7.96 -27.51 24.92
C ARG A 189 6.53 -27.39 24.39
N ALA A 190 6.23 -28.09 23.29
CA ALA A 190 4.88 -28.12 22.71
C ALA A 190 3.87 -28.77 23.69
N LEU A 191 4.25 -29.91 24.30
CA LEU A 191 3.42 -30.59 25.32
C LEU A 191 3.22 -29.73 26.57
N GLU A 192 4.29 -29.08 27.05
CA GLU A 192 4.24 -28.20 28.23
C GLU A 192 3.30 -27.01 27.96
N GLN A 193 3.41 -26.38 26.79
CA GLN A 193 2.56 -25.26 26.38
C GLN A 193 1.08 -25.63 26.40
N LEU A 194 0.70 -26.77 25.83
CA LEU A 194 -0.68 -27.25 25.86
C LEU A 194 -1.15 -27.57 27.27
N LYS A 195 -0.33 -28.28 28.03
CA LYS A 195 -0.64 -28.66 29.41
C LYS A 195 -0.86 -27.45 30.31
N ASP A 196 0.00 -26.46 30.25
CA ASP A 196 -0.11 -25.24 31.05
C ASP A 196 -1.40 -24.48 30.71
N THR A 197 -1.80 -24.48 29.46
CA THR A 197 -3.03 -23.83 29.03
C THR A 197 -4.25 -24.56 29.53
N TYR A 198 -4.31 -25.89 29.43
CA TYR A 198 -5.40 -26.69 29.99
C TYR A 198 -5.50 -26.52 31.52
N ASN A 199 -4.39 -26.54 32.22
CA ASN A 199 -4.37 -26.30 33.68
C ASN A 199 -4.94 -24.91 34.05
N LYS A 200 -4.65 -23.86 33.25
CA LYS A 200 -5.18 -22.50 33.49
C LYS A 200 -6.68 -22.39 33.28
N PHE A 201 -7.26 -23.21 32.40
CA PHE A 201 -8.70 -23.20 32.10
C PHE A 201 -9.46 -24.36 32.74
N ASN A 202 -8.82 -25.16 33.60
CA ASN A 202 -9.43 -26.33 34.30
C ASN A 202 -10.15 -27.27 33.34
N ASP A 203 -9.57 -27.54 32.18
CA ASP A 203 -10.14 -28.35 31.08
C ASP A 203 -11.56 -27.92 30.63
N SER A 204 -11.98 -26.70 30.96
CA SER A 204 -13.34 -26.21 30.66
C SER A 204 -13.53 -25.83 29.20
N ILE A 205 -12.43 -25.61 28.46
CA ILE A 205 -12.42 -25.25 27.05
C ILE A 205 -11.59 -26.28 26.29
N VAL A 206 -12.16 -26.88 25.26
CA VAL A 206 -11.49 -27.86 24.39
C VAL A 206 -11.31 -27.26 23.02
N ASN A 207 -10.05 -27.16 22.57
CA ASN A 207 -9.75 -26.85 21.18
C ASN A 207 -9.63 -28.14 20.37
N PRO A 208 -10.53 -28.40 19.42
CA PRO A 208 -10.49 -29.65 18.65
C PRO A 208 -9.20 -29.85 17.82
N ALA A 209 -8.47 -28.77 17.53
CA ALA A 209 -7.19 -28.83 16.84
C ALA A 209 -6.04 -29.40 17.70
N ASP A 210 -6.19 -29.43 19.02
CA ASP A 210 -5.16 -29.95 19.92
C ASP A 210 -5.01 -31.47 19.81
N PHE A 211 -6.10 -32.20 19.54
CA PHE A 211 -6.04 -33.66 19.42
C PHE A 211 -5.11 -34.14 18.28
N PRO A 212 -5.22 -33.64 17.04
CA PRO A 212 -4.28 -34.01 15.98
C PRO A 212 -2.88 -33.49 16.24
N LEU A 213 -2.73 -32.32 16.88
CA LEU A 213 -1.43 -31.80 17.27
C LEU A 213 -0.74 -32.70 18.31
N LEU A 214 -1.44 -33.12 19.35
CA LEU A 214 -0.96 -34.07 20.36
C LEU A 214 -0.55 -35.41 19.69
N ALA A 215 -1.37 -35.92 18.78
CA ALA A 215 -1.05 -37.12 18.05
C ALA A 215 0.24 -36.97 17.23
N LYS A 216 0.43 -35.83 16.56
CA LYS A 216 1.65 -35.48 15.82
C LYS A 216 2.88 -35.45 16.73
N ILE A 217 2.77 -34.76 17.87
CA ILE A 217 3.86 -34.64 18.86
C ILE A 217 4.24 -36.04 19.37
N TYR A 218 3.27 -36.87 19.74
CA TYR A 218 3.55 -38.22 20.21
C TYR A 218 4.15 -39.13 19.12
N LEU A 219 3.75 -38.97 17.86
CA LEU A 219 4.40 -39.68 16.74
C LEU A 219 5.87 -39.29 16.59
N GLN A 220 6.19 -37.99 16.68
CA GLN A 220 7.58 -37.51 16.63
C GLN A 220 8.41 -38.05 17.79
N LYS A 221 7.80 -38.23 18.97
CA LYS A 221 8.44 -38.86 20.13
C LYS A 221 8.48 -40.40 20.04
N GLY A 222 7.92 -41.01 19.01
CA GLY A 222 7.84 -42.47 18.82
C GLY A 222 6.73 -43.14 19.66
N ASP A 223 5.89 -42.39 20.36
CA ASP A 223 4.80 -42.92 21.21
C ASP A 223 3.50 -43.10 20.38
N VAL A 224 3.46 -44.17 19.59
CA VAL A 224 2.33 -44.50 18.71
C VAL A 224 1.04 -44.78 19.54
N VAL A 225 1.19 -45.24 20.78
CA VAL A 225 0.04 -45.53 21.65
C VAL A 225 -0.68 -44.24 22.03
N LYS A 226 0.03 -43.27 22.55
CA LYS A 226 -0.57 -41.95 22.91
C LYS A 226 -1.02 -41.18 21.67
N ALA A 227 -0.32 -41.29 20.55
CA ALA A 227 -0.79 -40.71 19.28
C ALA A 227 -2.16 -41.26 18.87
N SER A 228 -2.32 -42.59 18.95
CA SER A 228 -3.60 -43.26 18.66
C SER A 228 -4.71 -42.90 19.66
N GLU A 229 -4.36 -42.73 20.93
CA GLU A 229 -5.29 -42.29 21.96
C GLU A 229 -5.79 -40.87 21.68
N SER A 230 -4.91 -39.97 21.30
CA SER A 230 -5.26 -38.59 20.91
C SER A 230 -6.26 -38.57 19.74
N ILE A 231 -6.03 -39.38 18.70
CA ILE A 231 -6.97 -39.50 17.57
C ILE A 231 -8.30 -40.10 18.02
N ARG A 232 -8.28 -41.10 18.87
CA ARG A 232 -9.51 -41.70 19.44
C ARG A 232 -10.31 -40.66 20.25
N ASN A 233 -9.63 -39.85 21.06
CA ASN A 233 -10.24 -38.80 21.85
C ASN A 233 -10.91 -37.75 20.97
N TYR A 234 -10.27 -37.36 19.86
CA TYR A 234 -10.89 -36.51 18.84
C TYR A 234 -12.18 -37.11 18.29
N ASN A 235 -12.14 -38.37 17.86
CA ASN A 235 -13.32 -39.05 17.31
C ASN A 235 -14.45 -39.14 18.36
N SER A 236 -14.11 -39.41 19.61
CA SER A 236 -15.07 -39.45 20.71
C SER A 236 -15.67 -38.09 21.02
N TYR A 237 -14.85 -37.00 20.95
CA TYR A 237 -15.32 -35.64 21.09
C TYR A 237 -16.34 -35.28 19.99
N ILE A 238 -16.06 -35.61 18.75
CA ILE A 238 -16.99 -35.38 17.62
C ILE A 238 -18.26 -36.20 17.77
N ALA A 239 -18.14 -37.49 18.15
CA ALA A 239 -19.30 -38.37 18.37
C ALA A 239 -20.18 -37.88 19.51
N GLY A 240 -19.60 -37.21 20.52
CA GLY A 240 -20.30 -36.56 21.63
C GLY A 240 -20.98 -35.24 21.30
N GLY A 241 -20.98 -34.81 20.04
CA GLY A 241 -21.57 -33.54 19.59
C GLY A 241 -20.59 -32.35 19.60
N GLY A 242 -19.30 -32.60 19.76
CA GLY A 242 -18.26 -31.59 19.67
C GLY A 242 -18.14 -31.02 18.24
N VAL A 243 -17.61 -29.81 18.15
CA VAL A 243 -17.43 -29.11 16.86
C VAL A 243 -16.19 -29.64 16.15
N ALA A 244 -16.35 -30.13 14.92
CA ALA A 244 -15.22 -30.56 14.09
C ALA A 244 -14.36 -29.39 13.63
N VAL A 245 -13.08 -29.66 13.35
CA VAL A 245 -12.19 -28.72 12.70
C VAL A 245 -12.75 -28.39 11.31
N LYS A 246 -13.00 -27.10 11.05
CA LYS A 246 -13.59 -26.63 9.79
C LYS A 246 -12.56 -26.01 8.86
N ASP A 247 -11.43 -25.53 9.38
CA ASP A 247 -10.35 -24.93 8.58
C ASP A 247 -9.75 -26.01 7.65
N PRO A 248 -9.75 -25.79 6.33
CA PRO A 248 -9.25 -26.80 5.37
C PRO A 248 -7.77 -27.15 5.61
N VAL A 249 -6.94 -26.19 6.01
CA VAL A 249 -5.52 -26.45 6.28
C VAL A 249 -5.36 -27.34 7.50
N LYS A 250 -6.08 -27.05 8.59
CA LYS A 250 -6.08 -27.89 9.80
C LYS A 250 -6.73 -29.24 9.57
N MET A 251 -7.75 -29.33 8.71
CA MET A 251 -8.32 -30.61 8.27
C MET A 251 -7.32 -31.45 7.50
N ALA A 252 -6.55 -30.83 6.60
CA ALA A 252 -5.48 -31.55 5.87
C ALA A 252 -4.43 -32.08 6.85
N GLU A 253 -3.95 -31.26 7.81
CA GLU A 253 -3.03 -31.71 8.85
C GLU A 253 -3.60 -32.86 9.68
N MET A 254 -4.86 -32.79 10.05
CA MET A 254 -5.54 -33.86 10.79
C MET A 254 -5.53 -35.18 10.01
N TYR A 255 -5.93 -35.16 8.75
CA TYR A 255 -5.91 -36.39 7.92
C TYR A 255 -4.50 -36.92 7.68
N PHE A 256 -3.52 -36.03 7.54
CA PHE A 256 -2.12 -36.42 7.46
C PHE A 256 -1.67 -37.16 8.73
N VAL A 257 -1.95 -36.61 9.92
CA VAL A 257 -1.59 -37.23 11.21
C VAL A 257 -2.33 -38.54 11.44
N GLN A 258 -3.61 -38.63 11.04
CA GLN A 258 -4.37 -39.88 11.09
C GLN A 258 -3.73 -40.96 10.19
N ALA A 259 -3.29 -40.58 8.99
CA ALA A 259 -2.62 -41.49 8.06
C ALA A 259 -1.29 -42.01 8.65
N GLU A 260 -0.47 -41.13 9.18
CA GLU A 260 0.81 -41.48 9.80
C GLU A 260 0.60 -42.38 11.05
N THR A 261 -0.39 -42.05 11.86
CA THR A 261 -0.73 -42.87 13.05
C THR A 261 -1.21 -44.26 12.66
N ALA A 262 -2.07 -44.35 11.66
CA ALA A 262 -2.55 -45.63 11.13
C ALA A 262 -1.40 -46.48 10.54
N GLN A 263 -0.52 -45.84 9.79
CA GLN A 263 0.66 -46.51 9.23
C GLN A 263 1.61 -47.03 10.33
N ALA A 264 1.88 -46.23 11.35
CA ALA A 264 2.72 -46.60 12.49
C ALA A 264 2.12 -47.79 13.28
N LYS A 265 0.81 -47.97 13.23
CA LYS A 265 0.11 -49.14 13.81
C LYS A 265 0.07 -50.37 12.88
N GLY A 266 0.52 -50.23 11.64
CA GLY A 266 0.41 -51.30 10.63
C GLY A 266 -0.96 -51.35 9.92
N ASP A 267 -1.85 -50.41 10.18
CA ASP A 267 -3.14 -50.30 9.45
C ASP A 267 -2.90 -49.53 8.11
N TYR A 268 -2.36 -50.26 7.15
CA TYR A 268 -2.06 -49.68 5.81
C TYR A 268 -3.31 -49.29 5.03
N LYS A 269 -4.45 -49.96 5.28
CA LYS A 269 -5.72 -49.64 4.62
C LYS A 269 -6.23 -48.28 5.14
N GLY A 270 -6.35 -48.13 6.45
CA GLY A 270 -6.74 -46.88 7.06
C GLY A 270 -5.79 -45.74 6.69
N ALA A 271 -4.48 -46.00 6.68
CA ALA A 271 -3.48 -45.03 6.27
C ALA A 271 -3.71 -44.53 4.82
N SER A 272 -4.02 -45.44 3.90
CA SER A 272 -4.33 -45.08 2.50
C SER A 272 -5.61 -44.25 2.38
N GLU A 273 -6.66 -44.61 3.10
CA GLU A 273 -7.93 -43.86 3.11
C GLU A 273 -7.75 -42.44 3.62
N TYR A 274 -7.00 -42.24 4.71
CA TYR A 274 -6.70 -40.91 5.24
C TYR A 274 -5.77 -40.10 4.35
N ARG A 275 -4.78 -40.73 3.69
CA ARG A 275 -3.93 -40.04 2.71
C ARG A 275 -4.72 -39.56 1.50
N MET A 276 -5.70 -40.32 1.03
CA MET A 276 -6.57 -39.89 -0.06
C MET A 276 -7.34 -38.62 0.34
N LYS A 277 -7.92 -38.59 1.55
CA LYS A 277 -8.63 -37.41 2.08
C LYS A 277 -7.70 -36.20 2.19
N TYR A 278 -6.48 -36.41 2.69
CA TYR A 278 -5.45 -35.36 2.75
C TYR A 278 -5.15 -34.76 1.38
N ILE A 279 -4.91 -35.61 0.36
CA ILE A 279 -4.60 -35.18 -1.00
C ILE A 279 -5.75 -34.37 -1.58
N LEU A 280 -6.99 -34.86 -1.47
CA LEU A 280 -8.18 -34.16 -2.00
C LEU A 280 -8.35 -32.76 -1.40
N ILE A 281 -8.14 -32.61 -0.09
CA ILE A 281 -8.23 -31.28 0.55
C ILE A 281 -7.08 -30.40 0.13
N LYS A 282 -5.85 -30.93 0.08
CA LYS A 282 -4.67 -30.17 -0.34
C LYS A 282 -4.81 -29.66 -1.77
N ASP A 283 -5.26 -30.50 -2.71
CA ASP A 283 -5.52 -30.11 -4.09
C ASP A 283 -6.59 -29.01 -4.17
N SER A 284 -7.63 -29.07 -3.32
CA SER A 284 -8.66 -28.04 -3.23
C SER A 284 -8.09 -26.70 -2.74
N ILE A 285 -7.20 -26.73 -1.73
CA ILE A 285 -6.51 -25.53 -1.22
C ILE A 285 -5.62 -24.93 -2.31
N ASP A 286 -4.80 -25.76 -2.97
CA ASP A 286 -3.89 -25.32 -4.04
C ASP A 286 -4.65 -24.71 -5.21
N LEU A 287 -5.80 -25.28 -5.58
CA LEU A 287 -6.67 -24.75 -6.62
C LEU A 287 -7.26 -23.39 -6.23
N ALA A 288 -7.73 -23.24 -5.00
CA ALA A 288 -8.28 -21.98 -4.48
C ALA A 288 -7.23 -20.85 -4.45
N VAL A 289 -5.98 -21.18 -4.13
CA VAL A 289 -4.86 -20.21 -4.16
C VAL A 289 -4.57 -19.73 -5.58
N ARG A 290 -4.63 -20.65 -6.58
CA ARG A 290 -4.29 -20.33 -7.98
C ARG A 290 -5.40 -19.59 -8.72
N LYS A 291 -6.67 -19.76 -8.33
CA LYS A 291 -7.84 -19.35 -9.11
C LYS A 291 -7.98 -17.83 -9.31
N GLU A 292 -7.50 -17.03 -8.37
CA GLU A 292 -7.64 -15.58 -8.42
C GLU A 292 -6.36 -14.88 -7.95
N SER A 293 -5.96 -13.83 -8.65
CA SER A 293 -4.80 -13.03 -8.27
C SER A 293 -5.23 -11.71 -7.64
N VAL A 294 -5.04 -11.57 -6.35
CA VAL A 294 -5.24 -10.31 -5.61
C VAL A 294 -4.34 -9.20 -6.19
N GLN A 295 -3.15 -9.56 -6.65
CA GLN A 295 -2.23 -8.63 -7.33
C GLN A 295 -2.79 -8.12 -8.66
N GLU A 296 -3.53 -8.97 -9.37
CA GLU A 296 -4.18 -8.57 -10.63
C GLU A 296 -5.26 -7.51 -10.37
N ALA A 297 -6.08 -7.67 -9.32
CA ALA A 297 -7.07 -6.69 -8.91
C ALA A 297 -6.42 -5.34 -8.57
N GLU A 298 -5.35 -5.38 -7.78
CA GLU A 298 -4.60 -4.17 -7.41
C GLU A 298 -3.98 -3.49 -8.64
N ARG A 299 -3.36 -4.27 -9.53
CA ARG A 299 -2.79 -3.75 -10.77
C ARG A 299 -3.83 -3.06 -11.65
N GLN A 300 -4.99 -3.71 -11.87
CA GLN A 300 -6.07 -3.16 -12.69
C GLN A 300 -6.70 -1.93 -12.05
N PHE A 301 -6.84 -1.91 -10.72
CA PHE A 301 -7.32 -0.74 -10.00
C PHE A 301 -6.39 0.46 -10.22
N TRP A 302 -5.08 0.29 -9.99
CA TRP A 302 -4.12 1.38 -10.18
C TRP A 302 -3.98 1.81 -11.64
N GLN A 303 -4.10 0.88 -12.59
CA GLN A 303 -4.14 1.25 -14.01
C GLN A 303 -5.35 2.11 -14.34
N ARG A 304 -6.54 1.75 -13.86
CA ARG A 304 -7.75 2.56 -14.05
C ARG A 304 -7.61 3.95 -13.41
N GLN A 305 -7.08 4.03 -12.20
CA GLN A 305 -6.81 5.31 -11.54
C GLN A 305 -5.84 6.18 -12.34
N LEU A 306 -4.76 5.59 -12.83
CA LEU A 306 -3.79 6.30 -13.65
C LEU A 306 -4.41 6.81 -14.97
N GLU A 307 -5.28 6.02 -15.58
CA GLU A 307 -6.03 6.43 -16.78
C GLU A 307 -6.99 7.58 -16.48
N GLU A 308 -7.71 7.54 -15.36
CA GLU A 308 -8.60 8.60 -14.90
C GLU A 308 -7.82 9.88 -14.57
N GLU A 309 -6.71 9.78 -13.85
CA GLU A 309 -5.83 10.93 -13.56
C GLU A 309 -5.27 11.55 -14.84
N ASN A 310 -4.81 10.72 -15.78
CA ASN A 310 -4.32 11.17 -17.08
C ASN A 310 -5.44 11.84 -17.90
N HIS A 311 -6.67 11.28 -17.85
CA HIS A 311 -7.83 11.89 -18.48
C HIS A 311 -8.16 13.25 -17.86
N ASN A 312 -8.20 13.31 -16.53
CA ASN A 312 -8.47 14.54 -15.78
C ASN A 312 -7.38 15.61 -16.01
N MET A 313 -6.10 15.20 -16.06
CA MET A 313 -5.00 16.10 -16.39
C MET A 313 -5.11 16.64 -17.83
N LYS A 314 -5.46 15.78 -18.81
CA LYS A 314 -5.73 16.20 -20.18
C LYS A 314 -6.89 17.19 -20.22
N MET A 315 -8.00 16.92 -19.54
CA MET A 315 -9.15 17.82 -19.47
C MET A 315 -8.81 19.18 -18.82
N ARG A 316 -8.02 19.17 -17.72
CA ARG A 316 -7.50 20.40 -17.11
C ARG A 316 -6.58 21.16 -18.07
N THR A 317 -5.70 20.45 -18.77
CA THR A 317 -4.80 21.07 -19.76
C THR A 317 -5.59 21.66 -20.93
N TYR A 318 -6.60 20.95 -21.45
CA TYR A 318 -7.50 21.51 -22.48
C TYR A 318 -8.27 22.71 -21.94
N GLY A 319 -8.77 22.66 -20.71
CA GLY A 319 -9.43 23.80 -20.06
C GLY A 319 -8.51 25.03 -19.96
N LEU A 320 -7.25 24.82 -19.57
CA LEU A 320 -6.24 25.88 -19.52
C LEU A 320 -5.92 26.43 -20.92
N VAL A 321 -5.76 25.56 -21.92
CA VAL A 321 -5.53 26.00 -23.32
C VAL A 321 -6.70 26.82 -23.82
N VAL A 322 -7.94 26.36 -23.60
CA VAL A 322 -9.15 27.11 -23.98
C VAL A 322 -9.20 28.45 -23.25
N PHE A 323 -8.90 28.45 -21.93
CA PHE A 323 -8.85 29.68 -21.14
C PHE A 323 -7.80 30.68 -21.71
N TYR A 324 -6.61 30.22 -22.03
CA TYR A 324 -5.57 31.07 -22.64
C TYR A 324 -5.97 31.56 -24.03
N VAL A 325 -6.59 30.71 -24.86
CA VAL A 325 -7.11 31.12 -26.18
C VAL A 325 -8.17 32.21 -26.03
N VAL A 326 -9.11 32.04 -25.11
CA VAL A 326 -10.14 33.06 -24.82
C VAL A 326 -9.48 34.34 -24.29
N LEU A 327 -8.50 34.23 -23.40
CA LEU A 327 -7.78 35.38 -22.85
C LEU A 327 -7.04 36.15 -23.96
N VAL A 328 -6.38 35.43 -24.90
CA VAL A 328 -5.70 36.04 -26.04
C VAL A 328 -6.71 36.73 -26.99
N LEU A 329 -7.88 36.09 -27.22
CA LEU A 329 -8.93 36.71 -28.04
C LEU A 329 -9.52 37.95 -27.38
N VAL A 330 -9.76 37.93 -26.06
CA VAL A 330 -10.23 39.11 -25.31
C VAL A 330 -9.17 40.22 -25.31
N MET A 331 -7.90 39.88 -25.09
CA MET A 331 -6.79 40.82 -25.18
C MET A 331 -6.63 41.40 -26.57
N GLY A 332 -6.70 40.52 -27.60
CA GLY A 332 -6.69 40.94 -29.02
C GLY A 332 -7.86 41.86 -29.35
N GLY A 333 -9.08 41.52 -28.88
CA GLY A 333 -10.25 42.36 -29.02
C GLY A 333 -10.12 43.72 -28.29
N ALA A 334 -9.56 43.70 -27.06
CA ALA A 334 -9.27 44.94 -26.32
C ALA A 334 -8.24 45.81 -27.05
N VAL A 335 -7.16 45.21 -27.57
CA VAL A 335 -6.15 45.90 -28.36
C VAL A 335 -6.75 46.44 -29.64
N ALA A 336 -7.55 45.64 -30.35
CA ALA A 336 -8.26 46.07 -31.55
C ALA A 336 -9.26 47.23 -31.28
N TYR A 337 -9.97 47.14 -30.14
CA TYR A 337 -10.87 48.20 -29.69
C TYR A 337 -10.11 49.48 -29.32
N ILE A 338 -9.00 49.37 -28.58
CA ILE A 338 -8.13 50.49 -28.25
C ILE A 338 -7.56 51.09 -29.54
N PHE A 339 -7.09 50.23 -30.43
CA PHE A 339 -6.55 50.68 -31.73
C PHE A 339 -7.60 51.33 -32.61
N SER A 340 -8.80 50.77 -32.67
CA SER A 340 -9.95 51.34 -33.36
C SER A 340 -10.40 52.69 -32.75
N SER A 341 -10.48 52.73 -31.42
CA SER A 341 -10.75 53.97 -30.67
C SER A 341 -9.66 55.02 -30.87
N TYR A 342 -8.39 54.55 -30.89
CA TYR A 342 -7.25 55.42 -31.18
C TYR A 342 -7.24 55.92 -32.62
N ARG A 343 -7.59 55.06 -33.58
CA ARG A 343 -7.79 55.46 -35.00
C ARG A 343 -8.91 56.48 -35.16
N ARG A 344 -10.06 56.31 -34.45
CA ARG A 344 -11.13 57.30 -34.45
C ARG A 344 -10.69 58.64 -33.85
N LYS A 345 -9.94 58.61 -32.70
CA LYS A 345 -9.37 59.82 -32.12
C LYS A 345 -8.30 60.47 -33.03
N LEU A 346 -7.49 59.62 -33.71
CA LEU A 346 -6.50 60.10 -34.67
C LEU A 346 -7.17 60.74 -35.91
N ARG A 347 -8.29 60.12 -36.44
CA ARG A 347 -9.03 60.75 -37.53
C ARG A 347 -9.60 62.10 -37.11
N LEU A 348 -10.21 62.18 -35.93
CA LEU A 348 -10.69 63.46 -35.39
C LEU A 348 -9.54 64.47 -35.14
N LYS A 349 -8.36 63.99 -34.70
CA LYS A 349 -7.19 64.85 -34.58
C LYS A 349 -6.57 65.21 -35.92
N ASN A 350 -6.61 64.29 -36.89
CA ASN A 350 -6.09 64.58 -38.24
C ASN A 350 -6.99 65.59 -39.00
N GLU A 351 -8.32 65.54 -38.74
CA GLU A 351 -9.22 66.62 -39.21
C GLU A 351 -8.90 67.95 -38.53
N GLN A 352 -8.50 67.92 -37.23
CA GLN A 352 -7.99 69.11 -36.57
C GLN A 352 -6.53 69.45 -36.94
N LEU A 353 -5.69 68.45 -37.29
CA LEU A 353 -4.30 68.64 -37.69
C LEU A 353 -4.13 69.02 -39.20
N ALA A 354 -5.16 68.77 -40.03
CA ALA A 354 -5.19 69.35 -41.38
C ALA A 354 -5.20 70.91 -41.29
N GLN A 355 -5.58 71.44 -40.11
CA GLN A 355 -5.42 72.87 -39.81
C GLN A 355 -4.02 73.23 -39.28
N TYR A 356 -3.18 72.27 -38.93
CA TYR A 356 -1.84 72.48 -38.42
C TYR A 356 -0.77 71.77 -39.31
N ALA A 357 -1.08 71.52 -40.59
CA ALA A 357 -0.21 70.76 -41.50
C ALA A 357 1.20 71.34 -41.76
N ASP A 358 1.42 72.58 -41.40
CA ASP A 358 2.72 73.23 -41.55
C ASP A 358 3.73 72.96 -40.41
N GLU A 359 3.29 72.31 -39.36
CA GLU A 359 4.18 72.09 -38.20
C GLU A 359 4.69 70.64 -38.08
N VAL A 360 4.26 69.73 -38.94
CA VAL A 360 4.43 68.25 -38.78
C VAL A 360 5.65 67.68 -39.51
N ASP A 361 6.36 68.39 -40.33
CA ASP A 361 7.54 67.90 -41.08
C ASP A 361 8.73 67.50 -40.19
N SER A 362 8.65 67.83 -38.87
CA SER A 362 9.71 67.49 -37.89
C SER A 362 9.52 66.17 -37.10
N LEU A 363 8.39 65.45 -37.31
CA LEU A 363 8.10 64.25 -36.51
C LEU A 363 8.29 62.88 -37.21
N GLY A 364 8.75 62.88 -38.48
CA GLY A 364 8.92 61.65 -39.29
C GLY A 364 10.02 60.69 -38.86
N THR A 365 10.88 61.08 -37.92
CA THR A 365 12.08 60.31 -37.55
C THR A 365 11.92 59.39 -36.32
N ARG A 366 10.75 59.39 -35.68
CA ARG A 366 10.58 58.61 -34.42
C ARG A 366 9.86 57.25 -34.55
N VAL A 367 9.42 56.88 -35.76
CA VAL A 367 8.62 55.63 -35.93
C VAL A 367 9.50 54.40 -36.23
N SER A 368 10.72 54.58 -36.69
CA SER A 368 11.60 53.44 -37.08
C SER A 368 12.18 52.65 -35.86
N SER A 369 12.12 53.20 -34.67
CA SER A 369 12.67 52.51 -33.50
C SER A 369 11.70 51.53 -32.82
N ALA A 370 10.39 51.58 -33.12
CA ALA A 370 9.41 50.70 -32.51
C ALA A 370 9.29 49.33 -33.24
N GLU A 371 9.67 49.25 -34.52
CA GLU A 371 9.61 48.00 -35.28
C GLU A 371 10.71 47.00 -34.87
N SER A 372 11.89 47.50 -34.48
CA SER A 372 12.98 46.61 -34.03
C SER A 372 12.73 45.89 -32.71
N VAL A 373 11.89 46.47 -31.82
CA VAL A 373 11.54 45.85 -30.53
C VAL A 373 10.52 44.73 -30.70
N ARG A 374 9.62 44.85 -31.67
CA ARG A 374 8.61 43.84 -31.99
C ARG A 374 9.21 42.55 -32.54
N GLU A 375 10.19 42.65 -33.43
CA GLU A 375 10.89 41.50 -34.01
C GLU A 375 11.69 40.71 -32.96
N ASN A 376 12.28 41.42 -31.98
CA ASN A 376 13.02 40.79 -30.89
C ASN A 376 12.15 40.00 -29.91
N LEU A 377 10.92 40.42 -29.68
CA LEU A 377 9.98 39.74 -28.79
C LEU A 377 9.38 38.47 -29.45
N LEU A 378 9.15 38.51 -30.76
CA LEU A 378 8.66 37.33 -31.51
C LEU A 378 9.71 36.21 -31.58
N THR A 379 10.97 36.55 -31.78
CA THR A 379 12.07 35.57 -31.79
C THR A 379 12.29 34.91 -30.43
N GLN A 380 12.10 35.61 -29.32
CA GLN A 380 12.20 35.03 -27.99
C GLN A 380 11.04 34.06 -27.67
N LEU A 381 9.84 34.35 -28.18
CA LEU A 381 8.67 33.48 -28.01
C LEU A 381 8.81 32.14 -28.71
N ASP A 382 9.38 32.15 -29.89
CA ASP A 382 9.59 30.93 -30.73
C ASP A 382 10.68 30.02 -30.13
N VAL A 383 11.73 30.58 -29.51
CA VAL A 383 12.78 29.83 -28.83
C VAL A 383 12.25 29.15 -27.57
N HIS A 384 11.34 29.79 -26.82
CA HIS A 384 10.70 29.18 -25.64
C HIS A 384 9.77 28.03 -26.00
N LYS A 385 8.96 28.17 -27.05
CA LYS A 385 8.07 27.11 -27.55
C LYS A 385 8.83 25.87 -28.03
N ALA A 386 9.96 26.05 -28.68
CA ALA A 386 10.80 24.95 -29.13
C ALA A 386 11.39 24.13 -27.97
N LYS A 387 11.87 24.80 -26.90
CA LYS A 387 12.42 24.17 -25.70
C LYS A 387 11.34 23.40 -24.89
N GLU A 388 10.13 23.94 -24.83
CA GLU A 388 9.01 23.29 -24.10
C GLU A 388 8.57 22.00 -24.82
N LYS A 389 8.55 21.99 -26.14
CA LYS A 389 8.22 20.81 -26.94
C LYS A 389 9.26 19.69 -26.79
N GLU A 390 10.53 20.03 -26.84
CA GLU A 390 11.66 19.09 -26.71
C GLU A 390 11.69 18.43 -25.32
N LEU A 391 11.44 19.21 -24.25
CA LEU A 391 11.36 18.71 -22.88
C LEU A 391 10.18 17.74 -22.68
N LYS A 392 9.05 18.01 -23.32
CA LYS A 392 7.83 17.19 -23.22
C LYS A 392 7.98 15.83 -23.90
N GLU A 393 8.57 15.81 -25.10
CA GLU A 393 8.87 14.58 -25.82
C GLU A 393 9.90 13.70 -25.09
N LEU A 394 10.92 14.31 -24.46
CA LEU A 394 11.95 13.61 -23.70
C LEU A 394 11.38 12.95 -22.43
N LEU A 395 10.48 13.63 -21.74
CA LEU A 395 9.79 13.12 -20.55
C LEU A 395 8.83 11.97 -20.90
N GLU A 396 8.04 12.08 -21.96
CA GLU A 396 7.10 11.03 -22.38
C GLU A 396 7.81 9.74 -22.78
N ASN A 397 8.92 9.82 -23.50
CA ASN A 397 9.71 8.66 -23.89
C ASN A 397 10.33 7.92 -22.69
N ARG A 398 10.92 8.65 -21.75
CA ARG A 398 11.54 8.04 -20.55
C ARG A 398 10.54 7.38 -19.62
N PHE A 399 9.37 7.98 -19.42
CA PHE A 399 8.32 7.38 -18.60
C PHE A 399 7.68 6.15 -19.25
N SER A 400 7.63 6.07 -20.59
CA SER A 400 7.12 4.89 -21.29
C SER A 400 8.05 3.68 -21.14
N GLU A 401 9.36 3.89 -21.22
CA GLU A 401 10.37 2.84 -21.04
C GLU A 401 10.37 2.22 -19.64
N VAL A 402 10.28 3.06 -18.60
CA VAL A 402 10.20 2.60 -17.21
C VAL A 402 8.89 1.83 -16.94
N ARG A 403 7.76 2.27 -17.53
CA ARG A 403 6.47 1.57 -17.44
C ARG A 403 6.49 0.19 -18.09
N GLU A 404 7.13 0.06 -19.24
CA GLU A 404 7.24 -1.22 -19.94
C GLU A 404 8.08 -2.25 -19.16
N LEU A 405 9.15 -1.77 -18.50
CA LEU A 405 9.98 -2.59 -17.60
C LEU A 405 9.20 -3.07 -16.37
N LEU A 406 8.48 -2.19 -15.70
CA LEU A 406 7.66 -2.53 -14.54
C LEU A 406 6.51 -3.46 -14.92
N ARG A 407 5.84 -3.24 -16.06
CA ARG A 407 4.80 -4.11 -16.60
C ARG A 407 5.32 -5.53 -16.85
N THR A 408 6.48 -5.66 -17.47
CA THR A 408 7.11 -6.95 -17.75
C THR A 408 7.48 -7.70 -16.46
N TYR A 409 7.91 -6.99 -15.43
CA TYR A 409 8.20 -7.56 -14.12
C TYR A 409 6.96 -8.11 -13.42
N TYR A 410 5.83 -7.37 -13.45
CA TYR A 410 4.58 -7.78 -12.82
C TYR A 410 3.86 -8.92 -13.57
N GLU A 411 3.96 -8.96 -14.90
CA GLU A 411 3.30 -10.00 -15.71
C GLU A 411 3.99 -11.37 -15.63
N PHE A 412 5.28 -11.44 -15.34
CA PHE A 412 6.08 -12.65 -15.52
C PHE A 412 7.03 -12.99 -14.35
N GLY A 413 6.80 -12.47 -13.16
CA GLY A 413 7.71 -12.46 -11.99
C GLY A 413 8.22 -13.80 -11.44
N ASN A 414 7.83 -14.95 -12.00
CA ASN A 414 8.23 -16.26 -11.50
C ASN A 414 9.27 -17.01 -12.35
N SER A 415 9.83 -16.41 -13.40
CA SER A 415 10.83 -17.05 -14.26
C SER A 415 12.23 -16.49 -14.04
N LYS A 416 13.17 -17.31 -13.54
CA LYS A 416 14.61 -16.97 -13.39
C LYS A 416 15.23 -16.37 -14.66
N LYS A 417 14.71 -16.74 -15.84
CA LYS A 417 15.20 -16.26 -17.14
C LYS A 417 14.74 -14.83 -17.44
N LEU A 418 13.59 -14.46 -16.89
CA LEU A 418 13.02 -13.13 -17.04
C LEU A 418 13.59 -12.15 -16.01
N GLN A 419 13.81 -12.61 -14.78
CA GLN A 419 14.55 -11.83 -13.76
C GLN A 419 15.90 -11.35 -14.30
N LYS A 420 16.64 -12.27 -14.95
CA LYS A 420 17.92 -11.93 -15.57
C LYS A 420 17.78 -10.90 -16.71
N LYS A 421 16.73 -10.99 -17.52
CA LYS A 421 16.47 -10.07 -18.63
C LYS A 421 16.03 -8.69 -18.17
N VAL A 422 15.24 -8.63 -17.07
CA VAL A 422 14.86 -7.36 -16.42
C VAL A 422 16.05 -6.75 -15.70
N ASP A 423 16.88 -7.54 -15.02
CA ASP A 423 18.14 -7.08 -14.41
C ASP A 423 19.11 -6.52 -15.45
N ASP A 424 19.23 -7.18 -16.62
CA ASP A 424 20.08 -6.72 -17.71
C ASP A 424 19.55 -5.41 -18.32
N LEU A 425 18.22 -5.28 -18.48
CA LEU A 425 17.58 -4.05 -18.98
C LEU A 425 17.64 -2.91 -17.96
N LEU A 426 17.43 -3.21 -16.66
CA LEU A 426 17.59 -2.22 -15.60
C LEU A 426 19.03 -1.74 -15.48
N LYS A 427 20.02 -2.63 -15.63
CA LYS A 427 21.43 -2.26 -15.68
C LYS A 427 21.76 -1.39 -16.88
N LEU A 428 21.17 -1.66 -18.04
CA LEU A 428 21.37 -0.86 -19.27
C LEU A 428 20.74 0.54 -19.15
N GLN A 429 19.54 0.62 -18.57
CA GLN A 429 18.76 1.86 -18.45
C GLN A 429 19.21 2.74 -17.26
N LEU A 430 19.78 2.15 -16.22
CA LEU A 430 20.21 2.84 -15.00
C LEU A 430 21.74 2.92 -14.83
N SER A 431 22.52 2.65 -15.90
CA SER A 431 23.95 2.85 -15.91
C SER A 431 24.33 4.30 -16.18
N GLY A 432 25.25 4.83 -15.39
CA GLY A 432 25.95 6.10 -15.58
C GLY A 432 25.08 7.30 -15.96
N ASP A 433 25.10 7.66 -17.23
CA ASP A 433 24.46 8.88 -17.77
C ASP A 433 22.94 8.96 -17.57
N ASN A 434 22.26 7.84 -17.47
CA ASN A 434 20.81 7.82 -17.28
C ASN A 434 20.37 8.18 -15.86
N PHE A 435 21.24 7.92 -14.86
CA PHE A 435 20.96 8.33 -13.48
C PHE A 435 21.12 9.84 -13.28
N GLU A 436 22.00 10.48 -14.06
CA GLU A 436 22.14 11.94 -14.07
C GLU A 436 20.87 12.62 -14.61
N VAL A 437 20.22 12.02 -15.59
CA VAL A 437 18.95 12.53 -16.13
C VAL A 437 17.83 12.43 -15.08
N ILE A 438 17.77 11.32 -14.32
CA ILE A 438 16.82 11.19 -13.20
C ILE A 438 17.11 12.26 -12.15
N GLU A 439 18.36 12.48 -11.80
CA GLU A 439 18.77 13.49 -10.84
C GLU A 439 18.40 14.91 -11.31
N GLN A 440 18.57 15.22 -12.59
CA GLN A 440 18.16 16.51 -13.15
C GLN A 440 16.64 16.72 -13.07
N VAL A 441 15.85 15.68 -13.41
CA VAL A 441 14.37 15.73 -13.32
C VAL A 441 13.91 15.84 -11.87
N VAL A 442 14.52 15.09 -10.96
CA VAL A 442 14.22 15.15 -9.52
C VAL A 442 14.56 16.51 -8.96
N ASN A 443 15.70 17.08 -9.30
CA ASN A 443 16.10 18.43 -8.89
C ASN A 443 15.16 19.49 -9.45
N ALA A 444 14.81 19.43 -10.71
CA ALA A 444 13.88 20.36 -11.34
C ALA A 444 12.49 20.34 -10.71
N LYS A 445 12.01 19.14 -10.28
CA LYS A 445 10.69 18.97 -9.67
C LYS A 445 10.66 19.27 -8.16
N ASN A 446 11.78 19.06 -7.47
CA ASN A 446 11.85 19.10 -6.01
C ASN A 446 12.87 20.14 -5.50
N ASN A 447 12.91 21.30 -6.15
CA ASN A 447 13.67 22.46 -5.70
C ASN A 447 15.16 22.17 -5.41
N ASP A 448 15.84 21.52 -6.37
CA ASP A 448 17.26 21.13 -6.30
C ASP A 448 17.63 20.26 -5.09
N VAL A 449 16.70 19.38 -4.67
CA VAL A 449 16.82 18.57 -3.46
C VAL A 449 18.11 17.73 -3.41
N ILE A 450 18.46 17.04 -4.50
CA ILE A 450 19.64 16.18 -4.52
C ILE A 450 20.92 17.00 -4.53
N LYS A 451 20.91 18.13 -5.24
CA LYS A 451 22.02 19.07 -5.25
C LYS A 451 22.31 19.60 -3.84
N LYS A 452 21.27 20.03 -3.12
CA LYS A 452 21.37 20.48 -1.72
C LYS A 452 21.93 19.38 -0.79
N VAL A 453 21.51 18.13 -1.00
CA VAL A 453 22.04 16.98 -0.23
C VAL A 453 23.52 16.73 -0.54
N ARG A 454 23.93 16.77 -1.81
CA ARG A 454 25.34 16.60 -2.21
C ARG A 454 26.24 17.69 -1.64
N GLU A 455 25.75 18.94 -1.65
CA GLU A 455 26.49 20.09 -1.11
C GLU A 455 26.67 19.98 0.43
N LYS A 456 25.60 19.60 1.15
CA LYS A 456 25.64 19.54 2.63
C LYS A 456 26.29 18.25 3.16
N TYR A 457 26.21 17.14 2.44
CA TYR A 457 26.74 15.84 2.84
C TYR A 457 27.66 15.22 1.78
N PRO A 458 28.83 15.82 1.50
CA PRO A 458 29.74 15.38 0.42
C PRO A 458 30.32 13.97 0.64
N ALA A 459 30.30 13.46 1.88
CA ALA A 459 30.74 12.09 2.21
C ALA A 459 29.64 11.02 2.04
N MET A 460 28.44 11.41 1.61
CA MET A 460 27.34 10.46 1.41
C MET A 460 27.66 9.53 0.23
N LYS A 461 27.51 8.21 0.48
CA LYS A 461 27.77 7.20 -0.54
C LYS A 461 26.83 7.37 -1.74
N GLU A 462 27.35 7.16 -2.95
CA GLU A 462 26.58 7.30 -4.20
C GLU A 462 25.35 6.37 -4.25
N GLU A 463 25.42 5.19 -3.62
CA GLU A 463 24.27 4.30 -3.46
C GLU A 463 23.12 4.91 -2.62
N SER A 464 23.46 5.79 -1.69
CA SER A 464 22.47 6.51 -0.88
C SER A 464 21.82 7.65 -1.66
N ILE A 465 22.61 8.32 -2.51
CA ILE A 465 22.13 9.33 -3.44
C ILE A 465 21.20 8.71 -4.48
N LYS A 466 21.57 7.55 -5.02
CA LYS A 466 20.71 6.79 -5.95
C LYS A 466 19.37 6.42 -5.31
N LEU A 467 19.39 5.92 -4.07
CA LEU A 467 18.17 5.62 -3.34
C LEU A 467 17.32 6.89 -3.13
N LEU A 468 17.93 8.00 -2.79
CA LEU A 468 17.25 9.28 -2.61
C LEU A 468 16.57 9.77 -3.91
N ASN A 469 17.28 9.69 -5.02
CA ASN A 469 16.75 10.02 -6.34
C ASN A 469 15.50 9.21 -6.68
N LEU A 470 15.54 7.90 -6.46
CA LEU A 470 14.39 7.02 -6.72
C LEU A 470 13.19 7.34 -5.80
N ILE A 471 13.44 7.66 -4.54
CA ILE A 471 12.39 8.05 -3.59
C ILE A 471 11.72 9.35 -4.05
N TYR A 472 12.48 10.38 -4.41
CA TYR A 472 11.94 11.65 -4.87
C TYR A 472 11.35 11.59 -6.29
N ALA A 473 11.76 10.62 -7.10
CA ALA A 473 11.13 10.29 -8.36
C ALA A 473 9.75 9.59 -8.17
N GLY A 474 9.40 9.20 -6.94
CA GLY A 474 8.10 8.64 -6.59
C GLY A 474 8.01 7.11 -6.68
N PHE A 475 9.14 6.41 -6.74
CA PHE A 475 9.13 4.94 -6.75
C PHE A 475 8.80 4.38 -5.36
N SER A 476 7.98 3.34 -5.32
CA SER A 476 7.66 2.57 -4.10
C SER A 476 8.87 1.76 -3.63
N ALA A 477 8.88 1.36 -2.36
CA ALA A 477 9.96 0.55 -1.81
C ALA A 477 10.10 -0.82 -2.52
N GLN A 478 9.02 -1.35 -3.08
CA GLN A 478 9.01 -2.58 -3.86
C GLN A 478 9.70 -2.38 -5.22
N GLU A 479 9.36 -1.32 -5.94
CA GLU A 479 9.99 -0.97 -7.21
C GLU A 479 11.48 -0.65 -7.02
N ILE A 480 11.82 0.09 -5.96
CA ILE A 480 13.21 0.41 -5.61
C ILE A 480 13.99 -0.86 -5.28
N SER A 481 13.36 -1.84 -4.62
CA SER A 481 14.03 -3.11 -4.29
C SER A 481 14.43 -3.89 -5.55
N VAL A 482 13.62 -3.84 -6.58
CA VAL A 482 13.93 -4.44 -7.89
C VAL A 482 15.05 -3.66 -8.59
N ILE A 483 14.93 -2.34 -8.61
CA ILE A 483 15.93 -1.46 -9.27
C ILE A 483 17.32 -1.60 -8.64
N LEU A 484 17.38 -1.67 -7.31
CA LEU A 484 18.64 -1.75 -6.56
C LEU A 484 19.08 -3.18 -6.23
N ASN A 485 18.33 -4.20 -6.68
CA ASN A 485 18.58 -5.62 -6.40
C ASN A 485 18.73 -5.89 -4.90
N ASP A 486 17.79 -5.37 -4.11
CA ASP A 486 17.77 -5.46 -2.66
C ASP A 486 16.37 -5.97 -2.19
N THR A 487 16.21 -6.29 -0.92
CA THR A 487 14.90 -6.68 -0.39
C THR A 487 14.07 -5.44 -0.03
N PRO A 488 12.74 -5.46 -0.19
CA PRO A 488 11.89 -4.34 0.22
C PRO A 488 12.12 -3.93 1.68
N GLN A 489 12.34 -4.92 2.55
CA GLN A 489 12.65 -4.72 3.96
C GLN A 489 13.93 -3.90 4.17
N ASN A 490 14.99 -4.21 3.41
CA ASN A 490 16.23 -3.46 3.44
C ASN A 490 16.04 -2.04 2.90
N ILE A 491 15.24 -1.86 1.87
CA ILE A 491 14.92 -0.54 1.33
C ILE A 491 14.21 0.32 2.39
N TYR A 492 13.24 -0.21 3.14
CA TYR A 492 12.59 0.50 4.23
C TYR A 492 13.57 0.92 5.34
N VAL A 493 14.47 0.01 5.72
CA VAL A 493 15.51 0.30 6.72
C VAL A 493 16.47 1.39 6.21
N ARG A 494 16.90 1.29 4.95
CA ARG A 494 17.81 2.26 4.32
C ARG A 494 17.12 3.63 4.17
N LYS A 495 15.84 3.65 3.77
CA LYS A 495 15.02 4.87 3.71
C LYS A 495 14.94 5.55 5.07
N SER A 496 14.64 4.79 6.13
CA SER A 496 14.58 5.32 7.49
C SER A 496 15.91 5.89 7.97
N ARG A 497 17.02 5.21 7.65
CA ARG A 497 18.39 5.71 7.96
C ARG A 497 18.73 6.97 7.18
N LEU A 498 18.38 7.03 5.90
CA LEU A 498 18.56 8.21 5.06
C LEU A 498 17.77 9.42 5.58
N LYS A 499 16.51 9.19 5.93
CA LYS A 499 15.67 10.24 6.52
C LYS A 499 16.31 10.85 7.79
N LYS A 500 16.86 9.99 8.67
CA LYS A 500 17.61 10.45 9.84
C LYS A 500 18.90 11.17 9.46
N ALA A 501 19.61 10.68 8.45
CA ALA A 501 20.89 11.28 8.02
C ALA A 501 20.72 12.69 7.44
N ILE A 502 19.58 12.97 6.77
CA ILE A 502 19.30 14.29 6.18
C ILE A 502 18.28 15.10 7.01
N GLN A 503 18.05 14.71 8.26
CA GLN A 503 17.02 15.33 9.12
C GLN A 503 17.18 16.85 9.28
N GLU A 504 18.41 17.35 9.30
CA GLU A 504 18.66 18.78 9.35
C GLU A 504 18.20 19.55 8.11
N LEU A 505 18.30 18.95 6.92
CA LEU A 505 17.77 19.54 5.69
C LEU A 505 16.24 19.50 5.66
N ILE A 506 15.65 18.41 6.14
CA ILE A 506 14.18 18.26 6.24
C ILE A 506 13.59 19.29 7.21
N LEU A 507 14.29 19.61 8.30
CA LEU A 507 13.87 20.65 9.25
C LEU A 507 13.96 22.07 8.66
N GLN A 508 14.90 22.30 7.74
CA GLN A 508 15.08 23.59 7.05
C GLN A 508 14.12 23.76 5.88
N ASP A 509 13.75 22.69 5.21
CA ASP A 509 12.84 22.66 4.06
C ASP A 509 11.86 21.48 4.20
N PRO A 510 10.66 21.68 4.79
CA PRO A 510 9.67 20.63 5.01
C PRO A 510 9.20 19.92 3.72
N GLN A 511 9.37 20.54 2.54
CA GLN A 511 9.05 19.91 1.25
C GLN A 511 10.04 18.79 0.90
N MET A 512 11.16 18.68 1.58
CA MET A 512 12.13 17.60 1.43
C MET A 512 11.76 16.31 2.22
N ASN A 513 10.62 16.27 2.89
CA ASN A 513 10.18 15.10 3.65
C ASN A 513 9.54 14.07 2.69
N PHE A 514 10.01 12.80 2.74
CA PHE A 514 9.58 11.69 1.88
C PHE A 514 9.21 10.42 2.65
#